data_8e9506d53cace8694b7f65fb66b63f9a
#
_entry.id   8e9506d53cace8694b7f65fb66b63f9a
#
_cell.length_a   1.000
_cell.length_b   1.000
_cell.length_c   1.000
_cell.angle_alpha   90.00
_cell.angle_beta   90.00
_cell.angle_gamma   90.00
#
_symmetry.space_group_name_H-M   'P 1'
#
loop_
_entity.id
_entity.type
_entity.pdbx_description
1 polymer ?
#
loop_
_entity_poly.entity_id
_entity_poly.type
_entity_poly.pdbx_seq_one_letter_code
_entity_poly.pdbx_strand_id
1 'polypeptide(L)'
;MAFLLIAILLGLIFIGIPIGFSLMLTAFFTMLIADIDIITIPIQMFSGTNKLVLLAIPLFIFMGELMGATKVADKIINLARALVGWMRGGLAHVNVVTSMFMAEMSGSAVADAAVMSKIFVPSMAKQGYAKPFAAAVTATSATLGIIIPPSIPMVLYGVTTNTSIKDLFLAGIVPGIILAAGFMITSYIFAVKEQYPTDTKFEPSNLGLAIKEALIPLLVPLVVVGGLIGGFVTPTEASALGVIMILIYGKFFDDSLSLTKIYELAVQTIRQTSIVMMIVAGSSILGQFLANEQLPQQIAEALMVVTDSYVLKLILINAFLLILGMFLHAAAAIIVVVPILLPVAVGMGIDPVHFGVIVCLNLGVGQQTPPVASVLLTVCSATGLGVGEVMNYAKWFIVSMIVTLMIVSFMPWTALLFL
;
A
#
# COMPACT_ATOMS: atom_id res chain seq x y z
N MET A 1 3.69 -25.71 -19.32
CA MET A 1 2.80 -25.46 -18.16
C MET A 1 2.73 -24.00 -17.73
N ALA A 2 3.86 -23.26 -17.54
CA ALA A 2 3.84 -21.85 -17.12
C ALA A 2 2.97 -20.93 -17.98
N PHE A 3 3.12 -21.02 -19.31
CA PHE A 3 2.32 -20.21 -20.23
C PHE A 3 0.82 -20.48 -20.13
N LEU A 4 0.44 -21.78 -20.00
CA LEU A 4 -0.97 -22.18 -19.86
C LEU A 4 -1.55 -21.64 -18.55
N LEU A 5 -0.82 -21.74 -17.44
CA LEU A 5 -1.23 -21.21 -16.14
C LEU A 5 -1.48 -19.71 -16.20
N ILE A 6 -0.53 -18.95 -16.75
CA ILE A 6 -0.66 -17.49 -16.89
C ILE A 6 -1.85 -17.16 -17.82
N ALA A 7 -2.02 -17.88 -18.92
CA ALA A 7 -3.10 -17.66 -19.85
C ALA A 7 -4.49 -17.92 -19.22
N ILE A 8 -4.62 -19.00 -18.45
CA ILE A 8 -5.87 -19.31 -17.71
C ILE A 8 -6.13 -18.20 -16.66
N LEU A 9 -5.12 -17.86 -15.86
CA LEU A 9 -5.28 -16.85 -14.80
C LEU A 9 -5.70 -15.49 -15.38
N LEU A 10 -4.97 -15.00 -16.37
CA LEU A 10 -5.32 -13.73 -17.02
C LEU A 10 -6.66 -13.80 -17.73
N GLY A 11 -6.97 -14.92 -18.43
CA GLY A 11 -8.25 -15.11 -19.08
C GLY A 11 -9.43 -15.02 -18.10
N LEU A 12 -9.34 -15.67 -16.94
CA LEU A 12 -10.37 -15.62 -15.91
C LEU A 12 -10.53 -14.19 -15.32
N ILE A 13 -9.41 -13.49 -15.10
CA ILE A 13 -9.43 -12.11 -14.62
C ILE A 13 -10.07 -11.18 -15.67
N PHE A 14 -9.73 -11.31 -16.95
CA PHE A 14 -10.30 -10.49 -18.03
C PHE A 14 -11.80 -10.72 -18.26
N ILE A 15 -12.31 -11.94 -17.98
CA ILE A 15 -13.74 -12.25 -18.00
C ILE A 15 -14.47 -11.62 -16.79
N GLY A 16 -13.73 -11.06 -15.81
CA GLY A 16 -14.30 -10.40 -14.64
C GLY A 16 -14.48 -11.29 -13.42
N ILE A 17 -13.90 -12.49 -13.40
CA ILE A 17 -13.93 -13.36 -12.23
C ILE A 17 -13.02 -12.74 -11.14
N PRO A 18 -13.50 -12.62 -9.87
CA PRO A 18 -12.68 -12.08 -8.79
C PRO A 18 -11.38 -12.86 -8.62
N ILE A 19 -10.28 -12.13 -8.36
CA ILE A 19 -8.89 -12.66 -8.38
C ILE A 19 -8.73 -13.90 -7.50
N GLY A 20 -9.30 -13.91 -6.29
CA GLY A 20 -9.23 -15.06 -5.38
C GLY A 20 -9.81 -16.35 -6.01
N PHE A 21 -10.94 -16.25 -6.69
CA PHE A 21 -11.54 -17.38 -7.43
C PHE A 21 -10.74 -17.73 -8.68
N SER A 22 -10.23 -16.73 -9.40
CA SER A 22 -9.38 -16.94 -10.57
C SER A 22 -8.12 -17.75 -10.21
N LEU A 23 -7.49 -17.44 -9.07
CA LEU A 23 -6.34 -18.19 -8.55
C LEU A 23 -6.70 -19.64 -8.22
N MET A 24 -7.83 -19.87 -7.53
CA MET A 24 -8.28 -21.22 -7.18
C MET A 24 -8.64 -22.05 -8.40
N LEU A 25 -9.38 -21.46 -9.35
CA LEU A 25 -9.75 -22.12 -10.59
C LEU A 25 -8.54 -22.45 -11.44
N THR A 26 -7.59 -21.49 -11.55
CA THR A 26 -6.32 -21.73 -12.27
C THR A 26 -5.56 -22.90 -11.65
N ALA A 27 -5.40 -22.90 -10.33
CA ALA A 27 -4.74 -24.00 -9.63
C ALA A 27 -5.48 -25.33 -9.83
N PHE A 28 -6.79 -25.33 -9.74
CA PHE A 28 -7.62 -26.53 -9.97
C PHE A 28 -7.43 -27.10 -11.38
N PHE A 29 -7.55 -26.27 -12.41
CA PHE A 29 -7.37 -26.73 -13.79
C PHE A 29 -5.94 -27.19 -14.08
N THR A 30 -4.94 -26.48 -13.57
CA THR A 30 -3.54 -26.87 -13.78
C THR A 30 -3.17 -28.15 -13.05
N MET A 31 -3.72 -28.38 -11.83
CA MET A 31 -3.53 -29.64 -11.09
C MET A 31 -4.19 -30.83 -11.79
N LEU A 32 -5.40 -30.64 -12.34
CA LEU A 32 -6.07 -31.67 -13.14
C LEU A 32 -5.24 -32.09 -14.38
N ILE A 33 -4.65 -31.11 -15.06
CA ILE A 33 -3.82 -31.38 -16.25
C ILE A 33 -2.49 -32.03 -15.87
N ALA A 34 -1.95 -31.71 -14.70
CA ALA A 34 -0.70 -32.25 -14.18
C ALA A 34 -0.87 -33.60 -13.42
N ASP A 35 -2.09 -34.14 -13.38
CA ASP A 35 -2.44 -35.40 -12.64
C ASP A 35 -2.06 -35.33 -11.14
N ILE A 36 -2.20 -34.15 -10.53
CA ILE A 36 -1.95 -33.92 -9.11
C ILE A 36 -3.25 -34.16 -8.34
N ASP A 37 -3.16 -34.85 -7.20
CA ASP A 37 -4.32 -35.19 -6.37
C ASP A 37 -5.03 -33.91 -5.87
N ILE A 38 -6.33 -33.79 -6.19
CA ILE A 38 -7.21 -32.67 -5.83
C ILE A 38 -7.32 -32.50 -4.31
N ILE A 39 -7.09 -33.53 -3.51
CA ILE A 39 -7.11 -33.46 -2.05
C ILE A 39 -6.06 -32.48 -1.50
N THR A 40 -5.03 -32.18 -2.28
CA THR A 40 -4.02 -31.18 -1.90
C THR A 40 -4.57 -29.76 -1.86
N ILE A 41 -5.64 -29.44 -2.61
CA ILE A 41 -6.24 -28.10 -2.68
C ILE A 41 -6.71 -27.62 -1.30
N PRO A 42 -7.67 -28.26 -0.60
CA PRO A 42 -8.11 -27.80 0.70
C PRO A 42 -7.01 -27.82 1.76
N ILE A 43 -6.06 -28.76 1.67
CA ILE A 43 -4.92 -28.83 2.58
C ILE A 43 -4.03 -27.59 2.43
N GLN A 44 -3.70 -27.20 1.20
CA GLN A 44 -2.86 -26.03 0.93
C GLN A 44 -3.60 -24.72 1.26
N MET A 45 -4.89 -24.62 0.96
CA MET A 45 -5.71 -23.46 1.36
C MET A 45 -5.67 -23.25 2.86
N PHE A 46 -5.90 -24.32 3.62
CA PHE A 46 -5.88 -24.27 5.09
C PHE A 46 -4.47 -23.92 5.61
N SER A 47 -3.44 -24.63 5.16
CA SER A 47 -2.05 -24.38 5.56
C SER A 47 -1.59 -22.95 5.26
N GLY A 48 -1.94 -22.41 4.09
CA GLY A 48 -1.59 -21.05 3.68
C GLY A 48 -2.27 -19.98 4.51
N THR A 49 -3.48 -20.21 4.97
CA THR A 49 -4.26 -19.25 5.77
C THR A 49 -4.10 -19.44 7.27
N ASN A 50 -3.63 -20.59 7.74
CA ASN A 50 -3.44 -20.90 9.15
C ASN A 50 -2.07 -20.41 9.67
N LYS A 51 -1.78 -19.13 9.48
CA LYS A 51 -0.58 -18.47 10.01
C LYS A 51 -0.99 -17.37 10.98
N LEU A 52 -0.50 -17.43 12.23
CA LEU A 52 -0.84 -16.47 13.28
C LEU A 52 -0.59 -15.01 12.87
N VAL A 53 0.47 -14.78 12.11
CA VAL A 53 0.85 -13.45 11.61
C VAL A 53 -0.22 -12.83 10.70
N LEU A 54 -1.01 -13.64 10.00
CA LEU A 54 -2.10 -13.16 9.15
C LEU A 54 -3.23 -12.48 9.95
N LEU A 55 -3.35 -12.74 11.27
CA LEU A 55 -4.28 -12.03 12.13
C LEU A 55 -3.96 -10.53 12.26
N ALA A 56 -2.74 -10.11 11.96
CA ALA A 56 -2.39 -8.69 11.91
C ALA A 56 -3.20 -7.95 10.83
N ILE A 57 -3.55 -8.60 9.71
CA ILE A 57 -4.27 -7.98 8.59
C ILE A 57 -5.66 -7.49 9.01
N PRO A 58 -6.58 -8.35 9.54
CA PRO A 58 -7.90 -7.88 9.99
C PRO A 58 -7.79 -6.86 11.11
N LEU A 59 -6.80 -6.96 12.00
CA LEU A 59 -6.62 -6.01 13.09
C LEU A 59 -6.14 -4.64 12.57
N PHE A 60 -5.20 -4.57 11.62
CA PHE A 60 -4.81 -3.30 11.00
C PHE A 60 -5.95 -2.69 10.19
N ILE A 61 -6.72 -3.49 9.42
CA ILE A 61 -7.90 -2.99 8.72
C ILE A 61 -8.91 -2.42 9.73
N PHE A 62 -9.19 -3.13 10.81
CA PHE A 62 -10.14 -2.67 11.83
C PHE A 62 -9.65 -1.41 12.55
N MET A 63 -8.36 -1.34 12.86
CA MET A 63 -7.74 -0.13 13.40
C MET A 63 -7.96 1.07 12.47
N GLY A 64 -7.71 0.92 11.17
CA GLY A 64 -7.93 1.97 10.17
C GLY A 64 -9.39 2.41 10.07
N GLU A 65 -10.33 1.46 10.03
CA GLU A 65 -11.78 1.75 10.01
C GLU A 65 -12.23 2.50 11.28
N LEU A 66 -11.77 2.07 12.45
CA LEU A 66 -12.06 2.75 13.72
C LEU A 66 -11.50 4.17 13.74
N MET A 67 -10.26 4.36 13.28
CA MET A 67 -9.63 5.69 13.20
C MET A 67 -10.37 6.61 12.23
N GLY A 68 -10.78 6.10 11.07
CA GLY A 68 -11.59 6.85 10.11
C GLY A 68 -12.97 7.27 10.62
N ALA A 69 -13.51 6.56 11.62
CA ALA A 69 -14.78 6.88 12.24
C ALA A 69 -14.68 7.85 13.45
N THR A 70 -13.45 8.19 13.87
CA THR A 70 -13.16 9.12 14.97
C THR A 70 -12.67 10.46 14.45
N LYS A 71 -12.58 11.49 15.33
CA LYS A 71 -12.00 12.81 14.99
C LYS A 71 -10.46 12.80 14.91
N VAL A 72 -9.84 11.63 14.88
CA VAL A 72 -8.39 11.48 14.72
C VAL A 72 -7.92 12.13 13.42
N ALA A 73 -8.63 11.89 12.31
CA ALA A 73 -8.29 12.47 11.01
C ALA A 73 -8.27 14.01 11.05
N ASP A 74 -9.27 14.64 11.68
CA ASP A 74 -9.34 16.11 11.80
C ASP A 74 -8.14 16.68 12.58
N LYS A 75 -7.74 16.00 13.68
CA LYS A 75 -6.60 16.43 14.48
C LYS A 75 -5.28 16.28 13.74
N ILE A 76 -5.12 15.23 12.95
CA ILE A 76 -3.96 15.03 12.09
C ILE A 76 -3.91 16.07 10.97
N ILE A 77 -5.04 16.39 10.35
CA ILE A 77 -5.14 17.46 9.35
C ILE A 77 -4.74 18.81 9.96
N ASN A 78 -5.19 19.11 11.17
CA ASN A 78 -4.84 20.36 11.86
C ASN A 78 -3.34 20.40 12.19
N LEU A 79 -2.75 19.29 12.61
CA LEU A 79 -1.30 19.19 12.80
C LEU A 79 -0.54 19.39 11.49
N ALA A 80 -0.94 18.73 10.41
CA ALA A 80 -0.34 18.89 9.09
C ALA A 80 -0.46 20.35 8.60
N ARG A 81 -1.59 21.03 8.83
CA ARG A 81 -1.76 22.47 8.54
C ARG A 81 -0.78 23.33 9.31
N ALA A 82 -0.59 23.07 10.60
CA ALA A 82 0.35 23.83 11.43
C ALA A 82 1.81 23.59 10.99
N LEU A 83 2.14 22.39 10.50
CA LEU A 83 3.49 22.03 10.05
C LEU A 83 3.84 22.61 8.68
N VAL A 84 2.95 22.49 7.69
CA VAL A 84 3.28 22.78 6.27
C VAL A 84 2.29 23.71 5.57
N GLY A 85 1.18 24.11 6.21
CA GLY A 85 0.13 24.92 5.59
C GLY A 85 0.60 26.34 5.18
N TRP A 86 1.68 26.84 5.78
CA TRP A 86 2.32 28.13 5.46
C TRP A 86 3.12 28.11 4.15
N MET A 87 3.42 26.94 3.61
CA MET A 87 4.12 26.80 2.33
C MET A 87 3.20 27.23 1.17
N ARG A 88 3.79 27.69 0.06
CA ARG A 88 3.03 27.98 -1.14
C ARG A 88 2.37 26.69 -1.68
N GLY A 89 1.07 26.74 -1.95
CA GLY A 89 0.29 25.52 -2.21
C GLY A 89 -0.02 24.73 -0.94
N GLY A 90 -0.22 25.42 0.19
CA GLY A 90 -0.31 24.85 1.54
C GLY A 90 -1.18 23.64 1.66
N LEU A 91 -2.43 23.65 1.11
CA LEU A 91 -3.33 22.48 1.18
C LEU A 91 -2.83 21.25 0.42
N ALA A 92 -2.03 21.43 -0.64
CA ALA A 92 -1.42 20.28 -1.31
C ALA A 92 -0.37 19.60 -0.43
N HIS A 93 0.47 20.39 0.25
CA HIS A 93 1.44 19.87 1.22
C HIS A 93 0.74 19.24 2.44
N VAL A 94 -0.32 19.89 2.95
CA VAL A 94 -1.16 19.34 4.03
C VAL A 94 -1.73 17.99 3.62
N ASN A 95 -2.21 17.84 2.38
CA ASN A 95 -2.73 16.57 1.88
C ASN A 95 -1.65 15.48 1.89
N VAL A 96 -0.43 15.77 1.39
CA VAL A 96 0.70 14.82 1.40
C VAL A 96 1.06 14.39 2.83
N VAL A 97 1.25 15.37 3.73
CA VAL A 97 1.63 15.10 5.14
C VAL A 97 0.51 14.37 5.88
N THR A 98 -0.76 14.75 5.64
CA THR A 98 -1.91 14.03 6.22
C THR A 98 -1.95 12.59 5.70
N SER A 99 -1.77 12.37 4.39
CA SER A 99 -1.73 11.03 3.81
C SER A 99 -0.58 10.19 4.37
N MET A 100 0.56 10.80 4.68
CA MET A 100 1.68 10.13 5.34
C MET A 100 1.29 9.59 6.72
N PHE A 101 0.61 10.39 7.55
CA PHE A 101 0.12 9.94 8.86
C PHE A 101 -1.08 9.00 8.75
N MET A 102 -1.98 9.23 7.79
CA MET A 102 -3.14 8.34 7.58
C MET A 102 -2.73 6.99 7.00
N ALA A 103 -1.65 6.95 6.22
CA ALA A 103 -1.05 5.73 5.71
C ALA A 103 -0.70 4.74 6.82
N GLU A 104 -0.13 5.26 7.93
CA GLU A 104 0.21 4.48 9.12
C GLU A 104 -1.04 3.88 9.80
N MET A 105 -2.23 4.35 9.44
CA MET A 105 -3.48 4.00 10.11
C MET A 105 -4.30 2.95 9.34
N SER A 106 -4.38 3.08 8.02
CA SER A 106 -5.26 2.22 7.19
C SER A 106 -4.50 1.09 6.49
N GLY A 107 -3.22 1.30 6.17
CA GLY A 107 -2.42 0.38 5.37
C GLY A 107 -2.99 0.09 3.97
N SER A 108 -3.99 0.86 3.51
CA SER A 108 -4.70 0.66 2.25
C SER A 108 -4.81 1.95 1.43
N ALA A 109 -4.01 2.06 0.37
CA ALA A 109 -4.03 3.22 -0.53
C ALA A 109 -5.44 3.52 -1.12
N VAL A 110 -6.22 2.49 -1.42
CA VAL A 110 -7.58 2.66 -1.98
C VAL A 110 -8.55 3.24 -0.94
N ALA A 111 -8.48 2.76 0.31
CA ALA A 111 -9.32 3.27 1.40
C ALA A 111 -8.97 4.73 1.71
N ASP A 112 -7.68 5.04 1.83
CA ASP A 112 -7.19 6.40 2.06
C ASP A 112 -7.61 7.34 0.94
N ALA A 113 -7.43 6.94 -0.31
CA ALA A 113 -7.84 7.70 -1.48
C ALA A 113 -9.35 8.04 -1.46
N ALA A 114 -10.19 7.08 -1.07
CA ALA A 114 -11.64 7.27 -0.99
C ALA A 114 -12.04 8.29 0.09
N VAL A 115 -11.39 8.24 1.26
CA VAL A 115 -11.67 9.17 2.38
C VAL A 115 -11.09 10.54 2.09
N MET A 116 -9.80 10.61 1.75
CA MET A 116 -9.08 11.87 1.55
C MET A 116 -9.63 12.67 0.36
N SER A 117 -10.12 12.01 -0.70
CA SER A 117 -10.72 12.71 -1.84
C SER A 117 -11.97 13.50 -1.47
N LYS A 118 -12.78 12.99 -0.54
CA LYS A 118 -13.98 13.68 -0.05
C LYS A 118 -13.66 14.90 0.83
N ILE A 119 -12.50 14.90 1.47
CA ILE A 119 -12.05 15.97 2.36
C ILE A 119 -11.26 17.03 1.58
N PHE A 120 -10.20 16.61 0.89
CA PHE A 120 -9.23 17.53 0.31
C PHE A 120 -9.66 18.10 -1.03
N VAL A 121 -10.28 17.32 -1.93
CA VAL A 121 -10.63 17.85 -3.26
C VAL A 121 -11.62 19.00 -3.19
N PRO A 122 -12.72 18.95 -2.41
CA PRO A 122 -13.60 20.10 -2.24
C PRO A 122 -12.93 21.26 -1.50
N SER A 123 -12.11 20.98 -0.48
CA SER A 123 -11.41 22.01 0.31
C SER A 123 -10.42 22.80 -0.53
N MET A 124 -9.60 22.10 -1.32
CA MET A 124 -8.64 22.71 -2.24
C MET A 124 -9.36 23.50 -3.34
N ALA A 125 -10.45 22.95 -3.92
CA ALA A 125 -11.24 23.66 -4.92
C ALA A 125 -11.82 24.97 -4.41
N LYS A 126 -12.29 25.04 -3.16
CA LYS A 126 -12.77 26.28 -2.53
C LYS A 126 -11.68 27.35 -2.37
N GLN A 127 -10.42 26.93 -2.27
CA GLN A 127 -9.26 27.84 -2.19
C GLN A 127 -8.65 28.17 -3.57
N GLY A 128 -9.32 27.80 -4.68
CA GLY A 128 -8.91 28.14 -6.03
C GLY A 128 -7.96 27.15 -6.70
N TYR A 129 -7.74 25.98 -6.12
CA TYR A 129 -6.97 24.93 -6.79
C TYR A 129 -7.81 24.28 -7.91
N ALA A 130 -7.17 23.90 -9.00
CA ALA A 130 -7.81 23.08 -10.02
C ALA A 130 -8.24 21.73 -9.42
N LYS A 131 -9.51 21.36 -9.57
CA LYS A 131 -10.03 20.09 -9.04
C LYS A 131 -9.24 18.87 -9.52
N PRO A 132 -8.83 18.77 -10.82
CA PRO A 132 -8.00 17.66 -11.27
C PRO A 132 -6.62 17.61 -10.61
N PHE A 133 -6.00 18.76 -10.28
CA PHE A 133 -4.76 18.80 -9.50
C PHE A 133 -4.97 18.28 -8.08
N ALA A 134 -6.01 18.77 -7.39
CA ALA A 134 -6.35 18.30 -6.05
C ALA A 134 -6.59 16.78 -6.02
N ALA A 135 -7.32 16.26 -7.01
CA ALA A 135 -7.54 14.83 -7.17
C ALA A 135 -6.23 14.05 -7.43
N ALA A 136 -5.33 14.59 -8.27
CA ALA A 136 -4.03 13.97 -8.54
C ALA A 136 -3.16 13.88 -7.30
N VAL A 137 -3.02 14.98 -6.53
CA VAL A 137 -2.29 14.99 -5.26
C VAL A 137 -2.86 13.95 -4.31
N THR A 138 -4.19 13.93 -4.14
CA THR A 138 -4.86 13.00 -3.21
C THR A 138 -4.66 11.55 -3.62
N ALA A 139 -4.83 11.23 -4.91
CA ALA A 139 -4.64 9.88 -5.41
C ALA A 139 -3.20 9.38 -5.18
N THR A 140 -2.21 10.19 -5.58
CA THR A 140 -0.81 9.80 -5.48
C THR A 140 -0.33 9.76 -4.04
N SER A 141 -0.73 10.70 -3.19
CA SER A 141 -0.35 10.70 -1.76
C SER A 141 -0.91 9.49 -1.01
N ALA A 142 -2.07 8.97 -1.38
CA ALA A 142 -2.63 7.77 -0.78
C ALA A 142 -1.73 6.52 -0.97
N THR A 143 -0.86 6.50 -1.99
CA THR A 143 0.09 5.38 -2.18
C THR A 143 1.19 5.32 -1.13
N LEU A 144 1.38 6.37 -0.32
CA LEU A 144 2.25 6.32 0.85
C LEU A 144 1.88 5.18 1.80
N GLY A 145 0.58 4.82 1.88
CA GLY A 145 0.09 3.69 2.68
C GLY A 145 0.56 2.29 2.24
N ILE A 146 1.17 2.18 1.07
CA ILE A 146 1.79 0.92 0.62
C ILE A 146 3.20 0.76 1.20
N ILE A 147 3.87 1.87 1.50
CA ILE A 147 5.28 1.91 1.87
C ILE A 147 5.51 2.31 3.33
N ILE A 148 4.76 3.29 3.84
CA ILE A 148 4.92 3.75 5.23
C ILE A 148 4.28 2.73 6.17
N PRO A 149 4.99 2.27 7.23
CA PRO A 149 4.46 1.31 8.20
C PRO A 149 3.34 1.88 9.08
N PRO A 150 2.37 1.01 9.48
CA PRO A 150 2.17 -0.36 9.05
C PRO A 150 1.51 -0.46 7.67
N SER A 151 2.02 -1.34 6.82
CA SER A 151 1.56 -1.55 5.45
C SER A 151 1.06 -2.99 5.25
N ILE A 152 -0.19 -3.17 4.83
CA ILE A 152 -0.77 -4.49 4.53
C ILE A 152 0.01 -5.20 3.41
N PRO A 153 0.39 -4.54 2.30
CA PRO A 153 1.26 -5.13 1.30
C PRO A 153 2.58 -5.68 1.85
N MET A 154 3.24 -4.95 2.75
CA MET A 154 4.47 -5.42 3.39
C MET A 154 4.24 -6.62 4.30
N VAL A 155 3.12 -6.66 5.04
CA VAL A 155 2.73 -7.83 5.85
C VAL A 155 2.53 -9.04 4.95
N LEU A 156 1.80 -8.88 3.84
CA LEU A 156 1.58 -9.96 2.87
C LEU A 156 2.88 -10.45 2.24
N TYR A 157 3.77 -9.53 1.87
CA TYR A 157 5.10 -9.89 1.37
C TYR A 157 5.87 -10.71 2.42
N GLY A 158 5.95 -10.23 3.65
CA GLY A 158 6.67 -10.92 4.74
C GLY A 158 6.12 -12.32 5.01
N VAL A 159 4.79 -12.48 5.03
CA VAL A 159 4.13 -13.78 5.21
C VAL A 159 4.38 -14.73 4.04
N THR A 160 4.36 -14.21 2.81
CA THR A 160 4.52 -15.01 1.59
C THR A 160 5.97 -15.49 1.43
N THR A 161 6.93 -14.67 1.84
CA THR A 161 8.38 -14.92 1.66
C THR A 161 9.08 -15.41 2.91
N ASN A 162 8.39 -15.47 4.06
CA ASN A 162 8.98 -15.67 5.38
C ASN A 162 10.06 -14.60 5.74
N THR A 163 9.92 -13.39 5.19
CA THR A 163 10.78 -12.25 5.51
C THR A 163 10.24 -11.53 6.75
N SER A 164 11.14 -10.99 7.59
CA SER A 164 10.79 -10.27 8.81
C SER A 164 9.92 -9.04 8.49
N ILE A 165 8.70 -8.99 9.04
CA ILE A 165 7.78 -7.86 8.88
C ILE A 165 8.32 -6.62 9.59
N LYS A 166 9.00 -6.79 10.73
CA LYS A 166 9.69 -5.71 11.42
C LYS A 166 10.71 -5.04 10.51
N ASP A 167 11.55 -5.84 9.85
CA ASP A 167 12.61 -5.32 8.98
C ASP A 167 12.03 -4.66 7.73
N LEU A 168 10.94 -5.23 7.16
CA LEU A 168 10.20 -4.60 6.07
C LEU A 168 9.63 -3.23 6.45
N PHE A 169 9.09 -3.11 7.66
CA PHE A 169 8.57 -1.84 8.15
C PHE A 169 9.69 -0.82 8.35
N LEU A 170 10.83 -1.21 8.95
CA LEU A 170 12.01 -0.36 9.04
C LEU A 170 12.49 0.09 7.66
N ALA A 171 12.56 -0.84 6.71
CA ALA A 171 13.00 -0.59 5.36
C ALA A 171 12.10 0.36 4.57
N GLY A 172 10.81 0.46 4.93
CA GLY A 172 9.84 1.36 4.30
C GLY A 172 9.95 2.83 4.69
N ILE A 173 10.58 3.14 5.84
CA ILE A 173 10.59 4.51 6.40
C ILE A 173 11.31 5.48 5.47
N VAL A 174 12.55 5.22 5.10
CA VAL A 174 13.35 6.13 4.25
C VAL A 174 12.75 6.27 2.85
N PRO A 175 12.39 5.18 2.14
CA PRO A 175 11.69 5.28 0.86
C PRO A 175 10.38 6.05 0.94
N GLY A 176 9.59 5.88 2.01
CA GLY A 176 8.36 6.62 2.26
C GLY A 176 8.59 8.12 2.40
N ILE A 177 9.64 8.52 3.14
CA ILE A 177 10.03 9.93 3.29
C ILE A 177 10.51 10.52 1.94
N ILE A 178 11.33 9.79 1.19
CA ILE A 178 11.79 10.23 -0.15
C ILE A 178 10.58 10.44 -1.07
N LEU A 179 9.64 9.51 -1.06
CA LEU A 179 8.42 9.60 -1.87
C LEU A 179 7.55 10.80 -1.48
N ALA A 180 7.33 11.00 -0.18
CA ALA A 180 6.58 12.16 0.32
C ALA A 180 7.26 13.49 -0.04
N ALA A 181 8.58 13.56 0.10
CA ALA A 181 9.37 14.73 -0.32
C ALA A 181 9.22 14.99 -1.82
N GLY A 182 9.26 13.95 -2.65
CA GLY A 182 9.01 14.04 -4.09
C GLY A 182 7.63 14.59 -4.43
N PHE A 183 6.60 14.15 -3.71
CA PHE A 183 5.23 14.68 -3.86
C PHE A 183 5.13 16.15 -3.41
N MET A 184 5.80 16.52 -2.31
CA MET A 184 5.83 17.91 -1.85
C MET A 184 6.56 18.81 -2.85
N ILE A 185 7.68 18.37 -3.42
CA ILE A 185 8.41 19.11 -4.46
C ILE A 185 7.53 19.31 -5.71
N THR A 186 6.88 18.24 -6.17
CA THR A 186 5.96 18.30 -7.33
C THR A 186 4.81 19.26 -7.05
N SER A 187 4.19 19.18 -5.87
CA SER A 187 3.14 20.09 -5.43
C SER A 187 3.60 21.55 -5.39
N TYR A 188 4.81 21.80 -4.89
CA TYR A 188 5.39 23.14 -4.84
C TYR A 188 5.62 23.74 -6.24
N ILE A 189 6.13 22.92 -7.19
CA ILE A 189 6.34 23.35 -8.57
C ILE A 189 5.01 23.81 -9.20
N PHE A 190 3.94 23.03 -9.04
CA PHE A 190 2.61 23.41 -9.52
C PHE A 190 2.06 24.63 -8.78
N ALA A 191 2.27 24.71 -7.47
CA ALA A 191 1.81 25.84 -6.67
C ALA A 191 2.46 27.18 -7.12
N VAL A 192 3.72 27.14 -7.51
CA VAL A 192 4.40 28.33 -8.07
C VAL A 192 3.87 28.64 -9.46
N LYS A 193 3.73 27.63 -10.33
CA LYS A 193 3.29 27.79 -11.72
C LYS A 193 1.85 28.29 -11.82
N GLU A 194 0.93 27.75 -11.05
CA GLU A 194 -0.50 28.06 -11.08
C GLU A 194 -0.92 29.07 -10.00
N GLN A 195 0.07 29.63 -9.27
CA GLN A 195 -0.11 30.67 -8.25
C GLN A 195 -1.09 30.28 -7.13
N TYR A 196 -1.05 29.02 -6.67
CA TYR A 196 -1.88 28.57 -5.56
C TYR A 196 -1.52 29.27 -4.25
N PRO A 197 -2.53 29.54 -3.39
CA PRO A 197 -2.32 30.27 -2.14
C PRO A 197 -1.60 29.43 -1.07
N THR A 198 -1.16 30.11 -0.02
CA THR A 198 -0.85 29.49 1.27
C THR A 198 -2.14 29.24 2.03
N ASP A 199 -2.22 28.13 2.82
CA ASP A 199 -3.43 27.82 3.61
C ASP A 199 -3.45 28.61 4.94
N THR A 200 -2.31 28.66 5.65
CA THR A 200 -2.17 29.33 6.95
C THR A 200 -0.87 30.12 7.02
N LYS A 201 -0.76 30.99 8.04
CA LYS A 201 0.52 31.57 8.43
C LYS A 201 1.21 30.67 9.46
N PHE A 202 2.52 30.62 9.43
CA PHE A 202 3.26 29.87 10.44
C PHE A 202 3.21 30.63 11.79
N GLU A 203 2.60 30.00 12.78
CA GLU A 203 2.49 30.50 14.14
C GLU A 203 2.91 29.40 15.12
N PRO A 204 4.02 29.58 15.87
CA PRO A 204 4.50 28.57 16.82
C PRO A 204 3.47 28.18 17.90
N SER A 205 2.60 29.12 18.30
CA SER A 205 1.53 28.87 19.24
C SER A 205 0.51 27.86 18.72
N ASN A 206 0.12 27.99 17.44
CA ASN A 206 -0.81 27.08 16.78
C ASN A 206 -0.19 25.70 16.58
N LEU A 207 1.10 25.61 16.31
CA LEU A 207 1.83 24.34 16.23
C LEU A 207 1.83 23.62 17.59
N GLY A 208 2.13 24.35 18.67
CA GLY A 208 2.12 23.77 20.03
C GLY A 208 0.72 23.23 20.43
N LEU A 209 -0.35 23.95 20.08
CA LEU A 209 -1.73 23.50 20.30
C LEU A 209 -2.05 22.28 19.44
N ALA A 210 -1.75 22.30 18.16
CA ALA A 210 -1.99 21.20 17.24
C ALA A 210 -1.26 19.92 17.66
N ILE A 211 0.01 20.03 18.11
CA ILE A 211 0.76 18.88 18.66
C ILE A 211 0.05 18.34 19.91
N LYS A 212 -0.41 19.20 20.82
CA LYS A 212 -1.11 18.77 22.04
C LYS A 212 -2.41 18.05 21.73
N GLU A 213 -3.18 18.53 20.77
CA GLU A 213 -4.44 17.92 20.34
C GLU A 213 -4.23 16.60 19.58
N ALA A 214 -3.18 16.51 18.77
CA ALA A 214 -2.80 15.32 18.02
C ALA A 214 -2.00 14.30 18.84
N LEU A 215 -1.61 14.60 20.08
CA LEU A 215 -0.73 13.75 20.88
C LEU A 215 -1.28 12.32 21.03
N ILE A 216 -2.55 12.18 21.42
CA ILE A 216 -3.18 10.85 21.60
C ILE A 216 -3.31 10.12 20.25
N PRO A 217 -3.85 10.75 19.17
CA PRO A 217 -3.79 10.18 17.82
C PRO A 217 -2.41 9.69 17.39
N LEU A 218 -1.36 10.47 17.62
CA LEU A 218 0.02 10.11 17.26
C LEU A 218 0.63 9.02 18.14
N LEU A 219 0.15 8.85 19.37
CA LEU A 219 0.60 7.75 20.22
C LEU A 219 0.25 6.37 19.64
N VAL A 220 -0.83 6.25 18.87
CA VAL A 220 -1.23 4.96 18.29
C VAL A 220 -0.18 4.44 17.31
N PRO A 221 0.16 5.15 16.21
CA PRO A 221 1.22 4.69 15.33
C PRO A 221 2.57 4.59 16.03
N LEU A 222 2.88 5.50 16.96
CA LEU A 222 4.12 5.46 17.72
C LEU A 222 4.26 4.18 18.56
N VAL A 223 3.20 3.75 19.23
CA VAL A 223 3.19 2.52 20.05
C VAL A 223 3.21 1.30 19.15
N VAL A 224 2.45 1.29 18.07
CA VAL A 224 2.39 0.17 17.12
C VAL A 224 3.75 -0.02 16.44
N VAL A 225 4.26 1.02 15.78
CA VAL A 225 5.53 0.95 15.04
C VAL A 225 6.72 0.89 16.00
N GLY A 226 6.73 1.74 17.02
CA GLY A 226 7.81 1.77 18.02
C GLY A 226 7.91 0.51 18.84
N GLY A 227 6.78 -0.10 19.23
CA GLY A 227 6.74 -1.38 19.94
C GLY A 227 7.28 -2.52 19.09
N LEU A 228 6.96 -2.53 17.80
CA LEU A 228 7.41 -3.52 16.84
C LEU A 228 8.92 -3.36 16.53
N ILE A 229 9.38 -2.13 16.30
CA ILE A 229 10.80 -1.81 16.08
C ILE A 229 11.63 -2.16 17.32
N GLY A 230 11.14 -1.80 18.51
CA GLY A 230 11.79 -2.13 19.77
C GLY A 230 11.82 -3.63 20.09
N GLY A 231 11.09 -4.46 19.32
CA GLY A 231 11.00 -5.90 19.55
C GLY A 231 10.18 -6.28 20.79
N PHE A 232 9.39 -5.33 21.34
CA PHE A 232 8.53 -5.56 22.50
C PHE A 232 7.25 -6.33 22.16
N VAL A 233 6.79 -6.21 20.92
CA VAL A 233 5.55 -6.83 20.43
C VAL A 233 5.73 -7.38 19.02
N THR A 234 4.96 -8.41 18.70
CA THR A 234 4.81 -8.97 17.36
C THR A 234 3.86 -8.10 16.51
N PRO A 235 3.84 -8.23 15.16
CA PRO A 235 2.89 -7.49 14.31
C PRO A 235 1.43 -7.68 14.71
N THR A 236 1.05 -8.89 15.14
CA THR A 236 -0.31 -9.21 15.60
C THR A 236 -0.63 -8.51 16.92
N GLU A 237 0.28 -8.53 17.89
CA GLU A 237 0.11 -7.83 19.17
C GLU A 237 0.08 -6.32 18.99
N ALA A 238 0.96 -5.77 18.15
CA ALA A 238 0.99 -4.35 17.82
C ALA A 238 -0.34 -3.86 17.22
N SER A 239 -0.90 -4.62 16.27
CA SER A 239 -2.19 -4.31 15.65
C SER A 239 -3.35 -4.39 16.66
N ALA A 240 -3.34 -5.39 17.56
CA ALA A 240 -4.33 -5.52 18.63
C ALA A 240 -4.25 -4.36 19.62
N LEU A 241 -3.03 -3.95 20.02
CA LEU A 241 -2.83 -2.78 20.87
C LEU A 241 -3.35 -1.51 20.21
N GLY A 242 -3.09 -1.31 18.90
CA GLY A 242 -3.63 -0.19 18.14
C GLY A 242 -5.15 -0.14 18.15
N VAL A 243 -5.83 -1.27 17.92
CA VAL A 243 -7.30 -1.39 18.02
C VAL A 243 -7.79 -0.99 19.40
N ILE A 244 -7.18 -1.53 20.46
CA ILE A 244 -7.58 -1.21 21.85
C ILE A 244 -7.41 0.28 22.15
N MET A 245 -6.28 0.87 21.74
CA MET A 245 -6.02 2.30 21.94
C MET A 245 -7.07 3.18 21.25
N ILE A 246 -7.46 2.86 20.01
CA ILE A 246 -8.47 3.62 19.28
C ILE A 246 -9.87 3.43 19.86
N LEU A 247 -10.23 2.23 20.30
CA LEU A 247 -11.50 1.99 20.99
C LEU A 247 -11.59 2.82 22.27
N ILE A 248 -10.52 2.86 23.08
CA ILE A 248 -10.45 3.69 24.28
C ILE A 248 -10.56 5.17 23.90
N TYR A 249 -9.81 5.62 22.88
CA TYR A 249 -9.86 7.00 22.43
C TYR A 249 -11.25 7.40 21.94
N GLY A 250 -11.83 6.65 21.02
CA GLY A 250 -13.12 6.95 20.43
C GLY A 250 -14.31 6.87 21.39
N LYS A 251 -14.16 6.08 22.48
CA LYS A 251 -15.20 5.97 23.50
C LYS A 251 -15.10 7.02 24.61
N PHE A 252 -13.88 7.30 25.10
CA PHE A 252 -13.70 8.11 26.31
C PHE A 252 -13.24 9.55 26.02
N PHE A 253 -12.62 9.82 24.88
CA PHE A 253 -12.09 11.14 24.56
C PHE A 253 -12.85 11.86 23.44
N ASP A 254 -13.50 11.11 22.56
CA ASP A 254 -14.12 11.64 21.35
C ASP A 254 -15.63 11.43 21.30
N ASP A 255 -16.13 10.44 22.05
CA ASP A 255 -17.52 9.96 22.06
C ASP A 255 -18.11 9.70 20.66
N SER A 256 -17.25 9.36 19.69
CA SER A 256 -17.62 9.09 18.30
C SER A 256 -18.00 7.63 18.05
N LEU A 257 -17.59 6.70 18.93
CA LEU A 257 -17.77 5.26 18.76
C LEU A 257 -18.92 4.74 19.64
N SER A 258 -20.11 4.59 19.05
CA SER A 258 -21.20 3.80 19.62
C SER A 258 -21.00 2.31 19.37
N LEU A 259 -21.63 1.44 20.18
CA LEU A 259 -21.58 -0.02 19.96
C LEU A 259 -22.11 -0.42 18.58
N THR A 260 -23.17 0.25 18.11
CA THR A 260 -23.70 0.04 16.75
C THR A 260 -22.65 0.38 15.68
N LYS A 261 -21.95 1.51 15.87
CA LYS A 261 -20.91 1.93 14.93
C LYS A 261 -19.74 0.97 14.91
N ILE A 262 -19.28 0.51 16.08
CA ILE A 262 -18.22 -0.52 16.18
C ILE A 262 -18.63 -1.80 15.46
N TYR A 263 -19.90 -2.25 15.61
CA TYR A 263 -20.39 -3.42 14.90
C TYR A 263 -20.40 -3.24 13.38
N GLU A 264 -20.85 -2.09 12.87
CA GLU A 264 -20.81 -1.76 11.45
C GLU A 264 -19.39 -1.82 10.89
N LEU A 265 -18.43 -1.22 11.60
CA LEU A 265 -17.03 -1.21 11.20
C LEU A 265 -16.40 -2.61 11.25
N ALA A 266 -16.76 -3.43 12.24
CA ALA A 266 -16.33 -4.82 12.32
C ALA A 266 -16.85 -5.64 11.13
N VAL A 267 -18.12 -5.47 10.73
CA VAL A 267 -18.70 -6.12 9.54
C VAL A 267 -17.96 -5.67 8.27
N GLN A 268 -17.65 -4.38 8.15
CA GLN A 268 -16.89 -3.86 7.02
C GLN A 268 -15.48 -4.45 6.97
N THR A 269 -14.81 -4.53 8.12
CA THR A 269 -13.49 -5.18 8.28
C THR A 269 -13.53 -6.65 7.85
N ILE A 270 -14.55 -7.40 8.28
CA ILE A 270 -14.71 -8.81 7.89
C ILE A 270 -14.81 -8.94 6.36
N ARG A 271 -15.59 -8.08 5.71
CA ARG A 271 -15.71 -8.10 4.24
C ARG A 271 -14.37 -7.86 3.55
N GLN A 272 -13.61 -6.84 3.97
CA GLN A 272 -12.30 -6.53 3.38
C GLN A 272 -11.30 -7.66 3.65
N THR A 273 -11.25 -8.17 4.88
CA THR A 273 -10.38 -9.27 5.27
C THR A 273 -10.69 -10.54 4.48
N SER A 274 -11.97 -10.85 4.26
CA SER A 274 -12.38 -12.04 3.51
C SER A 274 -11.84 -12.03 2.09
N ILE A 275 -11.82 -10.87 1.43
CA ILE A 275 -11.24 -10.72 0.09
C ILE A 275 -9.75 -11.04 0.11
N VAL A 276 -9.01 -10.46 1.07
CA VAL A 276 -7.56 -10.68 1.20
C VAL A 276 -7.26 -12.14 1.52
N MET A 277 -7.98 -12.74 2.48
CA MET A 277 -7.78 -14.14 2.89
C MET A 277 -8.11 -15.13 1.78
N MET A 278 -9.12 -14.82 0.94
CA MET A 278 -9.45 -15.59 -0.24
C MET A 278 -8.31 -15.60 -1.27
N ILE A 279 -7.66 -14.45 -1.47
CA ILE A 279 -6.48 -14.33 -2.34
C ILE A 279 -5.32 -15.14 -1.74
N VAL A 280 -5.07 -15.04 -0.42
CA VAL A 280 -4.03 -15.82 0.28
C VAL A 280 -4.27 -17.33 0.11
N ALA A 281 -5.51 -17.79 0.32
CA ALA A 281 -5.87 -19.20 0.18
C ALA A 281 -5.62 -19.70 -1.25
N GLY A 282 -6.12 -18.97 -2.26
CA GLY A 282 -5.95 -19.36 -3.67
C GLY A 282 -4.49 -19.35 -4.12
N SER A 283 -3.71 -18.38 -3.65
CA SER A 283 -2.28 -18.28 -3.99
C SER A 283 -1.44 -19.37 -3.35
N SER A 284 -1.80 -19.84 -2.16
CA SER A 284 -1.07 -20.93 -1.49
C SER A 284 -1.07 -22.21 -2.31
N ILE A 285 -2.20 -22.50 -2.97
CA ILE A 285 -2.30 -23.64 -3.90
C ILE A 285 -1.42 -23.41 -5.11
N LEU A 286 -1.54 -22.20 -5.71
CA LEU A 286 -0.79 -21.85 -6.90
C LEU A 286 0.73 -21.85 -6.61
N GLY A 287 1.14 -21.31 -5.46
CA GLY A 287 2.53 -21.28 -5.04
C GLY A 287 3.15 -22.67 -4.91
N GLN A 288 2.40 -23.62 -4.35
CA GLN A 288 2.84 -25.02 -4.27
C GLN A 288 3.01 -25.65 -5.67
N PHE A 289 2.05 -25.40 -6.57
CA PHE A 289 2.13 -25.86 -7.95
C PHE A 289 3.34 -25.27 -8.68
N LEU A 290 3.56 -23.96 -8.56
CA LEU A 290 4.70 -23.26 -9.16
C LEU A 290 6.05 -23.82 -8.67
N ALA A 291 6.12 -24.13 -7.36
CA ALA A 291 7.33 -24.70 -6.75
C ALA A 291 7.59 -26.14 -7.26
N ASN A 292 6.55 -26.97 -7.37
CA ASN A 292 6.67 -28.34 -7.88
C ASN A 292 7.13 -28.38 -9.33
N GLU A 293 6.65 -27.44 -10.16
CA GLU A 293 7.03 -27.31 -11.57
C GLU A 293 8.38 -26.58 -11.77
N GLN A 294 9.03 -26.17 -10.70
CA GLN A 294 10.29 -25.41 -10.73
C GLN A 294 10.23 -24.14 -11.61
N LEU A 295 9.05 -23.53 -11.74
CA LEU A 295 8.83 -22.36 -12.60
C LEU A 295 9.67 -21.15 -12.18
N PRO A 296 9.87 -20.84 -10.89
CA PRO A 296 10.76 -19.75 -10.48
C PRO A 296 12.18 -19.93 -11.01
N GLN A 297 12.70 -21.17 -11.02
CA GLN A 297 14.03 -21.50 -11.51
C GLN A 297 14.13 -21.32 -13.03
N GLN A 298 13.13 -21.79 -13.77
CA GLN A 298 13.08 -21.63 -15.24
C GLN A 298 13.01 -20.13 -15.63
N ILE A 299 12.27 -19.32 -14.89
CA ILE A 299 12.20 -17.86 -15.13
C ILE A 299 13.54 -17.21 -14.78
N ALA A 300 14.20 -17.64 -13.69
CA ALA A 300 15.52 -17.14 -13.32
C ALA A 300 16.55 -17.45 -14.43
N GLU A 301 16.57 -18.69 -14.93
CA GLU A 301 17.46 -19.09 -16.03
C GLU A 301 17.17 -18.28 -17.31
N ALA A 302 15.91 -18.12 -17.68
CA ALA A 302 15.52 -17.32 -18.83
C ALA A 302 16.00 -15.87 -18.72
N LEU A 303 15.86 -15.25 -17.54
CA LEU A 303 16.37 -13.90 -17.28
C LEU A 303 17.90 -13.82 -17.30
N MET A 304 18.60 -14.88 -16.87
CA MET A 304 20.07 -14.96 -16.95
C MET A 304 20.56 -14.99 -18.39
N VAL A 305 19.81 -15.65 -19.29
CA VAL A 305 20.16 -15.74 -20.73
C VAL A 305 19.91 -14.41 -21.46
N VAL A 306 18.91 -13.62 -21.04
CA VAL A 306 18.55 -12.34 -21.72
C VAL A 306 19.69 -11.32 -21.63
N THR A 307 20.38 -11.26 -20.50
CA THR A 307 21.47 -10.29 -20.29
C THR A 307 22.34 -10.66 -19.09
N ASP A 308 23.63 -10.33 -19.14
CA ASP A 308 24.55 -10.44 -18.00
C ASP A 308 24.51 -9.19 -17.10
N SER A 309 23.98 -8.10 -17.61
CA SER A 309 23.95 -6.83 -16.88
C SER A 309 22.96 -6.84 -15.72
N TYR A 310 23.46 -6.69 -14.49
CA TYR A 310 22.65 -6.52 -13.27
C TYR A 310 21.62 -5.40 -13.42
N VAL A 311 22.06 -4.25 -13.95
CA VAL A 311 21.21 -3.07 -14.13
C VAL A 311 20.03 -3.38 -15.06
N LEU A 312 20.29 -4.06 -16.18
CA LEU A 312 19.23 -4.38 -17.14
C LEU A 312 18.24 -5.41 -16.58
N LYS A 313 18.73 -6.43 -15.84
CA LYS A 313 17.88 -7.40 -15.14
C LYS A 313 16.93 -6.69 -14.15
N LEU A 314 17.47 -5.79 -13.35
CA LEU A 314 16.68 -5.05 -12.35
C LEU A 314 15.65 -4.11 -13.01
N ILE A 315 15.99 -3.46 -14.12
CA ILE A 315 15.05 -2.64 -14.91
C ILE A 315 13.93 -3.53 -15.50
N LEU A 316 14.25 -4.71 -16.01
CA LEU A 316 13.24 -5.64 -16.55
C LEU A 316 12.29 -6.13 -15.45
N ILE A 317 12.79 -6.46 -14.26
CA ILE A 317 11.97 -6.83 -13.12
C ILE A 317 11.05 -5.65 -12.72
N ASN A 318 11.60 -4.45 -12.61
CA ASN A 318 10.81 -3.25 -12.31
C ASN A 318 9.72 -3.00 -13.38
N ALA A 319 10.06 -3.08 -14.65
CA ALA A 319 9.09 -2.90 -15.76
C ALA A 319 7.97 -3.96 -15.71
N PHE A 320 8.31 -5.21 -15.43
CA PHE A 320 7.34 -6.29 -15.29
C PHE A 320 6.40 -6.05 -14.09
N LEU A 321 6.95 -5.68 -12.93
CA LEU A 321 6.16 -5.36 -11.73
C LEU A 321 5.26 -4.13 -11.94
N LEU A 322 5.73 -3.10 -12.64
CA LEU A 322 4.94 -1.93 -13.02
C LEU A 322 3.75 -2.32 -13.89
N ILE A 323 3.97 -3.12 -14.93
CA ILE A 323 2.91 -3.61 -15.81
C ILE A 323 1.88 -4.40 -15.01
N LEU A 324 2.32 -5.31 -14.15
CA LEU A 324 1.41 -6.07 -13.30
C LEU A 324 0.60 -5.19 -12.34
N GLY A 325 1.25 -4.19 -11.74
CA GLY A 325 0.60 -3.23 -10.83
C GLY A 325 -0.47 -2.37 -11.52
N MET A 326 -0.39 -2.19 -12.85
CA MET A 326 -1.44 -1.52 -13.62
C MET A 326 -2.76 -2.30 -13.66
N PHE A 327 -2.70 -3.63 -13.57
CA PHE A 327 -3.85 -4.52 -13.70
C PHE A 327 -4.29 -5.12 -12.37
N LEU A 328 -3.35 -5.41 -11.46
CA LEU A 328 -3.61 -6.11 -10.23
C LEU A 328 -3.50 -5.18 -9.03
N HIS A 329 -4.39 -5.38 -8.06
CA HIS A 329 -4.24 -4.77 -6.75
C HIS A 329 -2.98 -5.30 -6.04
N ALA A 330 -2.29 -4.46 -5.25
CA ALA A 330 -1.00 -4.79 -4.63
C ALA A 330 -1.00 -6.13 -3.89
N ALA A 331 -2.04 -6.40 -3.08
CA ALA A 331 -2.15 -7.65 -2.34
C ALA A 331 -2.12 -8.88 -3.25
N ALA A 332 -2.90 -8.86 -4.34
CA ALA A 332 -2.95 -9.96 -5.30
C ALA A 332 -1.62 -10.13 -6.06
N ALA A 333 -1.03 -9.02 -6.51
CA ALA A 333 0.22 -9.04 -7.24
C ALA A 333 1.36 -9.61 -6.37
N ILE A 334 1.48 -9.18 -5.10
CA ILE A 334 2.49 -9.70 -4.17
C ILE A 334 2.37 -11.20 -4.04
N ILE A 335 1.18 -11.69 -3.74
CA ILE A 335 0.95 -13.10 -3.43
C ILE A 335 1.23 -14.01 -4.64
N VAL A 336 0.90 -13.54 -5.85
CA VAL A 336 1.09 -14.31 -7.10
C VAL A 336 2.55 -14.25 -7.59
N VAL A 337 3.14 -13.07 -7.56
CA VAL A 337 4.38 -12.80 -8.32
C VAL A 337 5.62 -12.93 -7.45
N VAL A 338 5.53 -12.58 -6.17
CA VAL A 338 6.71 -12.58 -5.29
C VAL A 338 7.33 -13.99 -5.13
N PRO A 339 6.56 -15.08 -4.95
CA PRO A 339 7.15 -16.41 -4.89
C PRO A 339 7.97 -16.80 -6.14
N ILE A 340 7.62 -16.20 -7.27
CA ILE A 340 8.30 -16.44 -8.56
C ILE A 340 9.56 -15.56 -8.66
N LEU A 341 9.46 -14.27 -8.33
CA LEU A 341 10.54 -13.31 -8.54
C LEU A 341 11.56 -13.25 -7.40
N LEU A 342 11.19 -13.61 -6.17
CA LEU A 342 12.13 -13.55 -5.04
C LEU A 342 13.35 -14.45 -5.23
N PRO A 343 13.21 -15.73 -5.65
CA PRO A 343 14.39 -16.56 -5.93
C PRO A 343 15.31 -15.95 -7.00
N VAL A 344 14.73 -15.29 -8.01
CA VAL A 344 15.48 -14.56 -9.05
C VAL A 344 16.25 -13.40 -8.44
N ALA A 345 15.59 -12.57 -7.64
CA ALA A 345 16.19 -11.41 -6.98
C ALA A 345 17.32 -11.82 -6.03
N VAL A 346 17.11 -12.87 -5.22
CA VAL A 346 18.13 -13.42 -4.32
C VAL A 346 19.32 -14.00 -5.13
N GLY A 347 19.05 -14.68 -6.24
CA GLY A 347 20.08 -15.15 -7.16
C GLY A 347 20.91 -14.02 -7.80
N MET A 348 20.36 -12.83 -7.89
CA MET A 348 21.05 -11.59 -8.29
C MET A 348 21.80 -10.91 -7.12
N GLY A 349 21.72 -11.42 -5.90
CA GLY A 349 22.33 -10.84 -4.71
C GLY A 349 21.49 -9.70 -4.06
N ILE A 350 20.22 -9.58 -4.42
CA ILE A 350 19.32 -8.58 -3.82
C ILE A 350 18.82 -9.14 -2.48
N ASP A 351 18.92 -8.33 -1.41
CA ASP A 351 18.40 -8.67 -0.11
C ASP A 351 16.86 -8.82 -0.16
N PRO A 352 16.27 -9.85 0.48
CA PRO A 352 14.81 -10.08 0.47
C PRO A 352 13.99 -8.91 1.01
N VAL A 353 14.48 -8.18 2.03
CA VAL A 353 13.79 -7.01 2.59
C VAL A 353 13.82 -5.86 1.59
N HIS A 354 14.99 -5.58 0.99
CA HIS A 354 15.15 -4.58 -0.06
C HIS A 354 14.23 -4.87 -1.24
N PHE A 355 14.19 -6.13 -1.69
CA PHE A 355 13.29 -6.53 -2.77
C PHE A 355 11.82 -6.32 -2.43
N GLY A 356 11.43 -6.56 -1.18
CA GLY A 356 10.07 -6.29 -0.69
C GLY A 356 9.67 -4.83 -0.85
N VAL A 357 10.56 -3.90 -0.52
CA VAL A 357 10.33 -2.46 -0.71
C VAL A 357 10.24 -2.10 -2.20
N ILE A 358 11.10 -2.66 -3.04
CA ILE A 358 11.04 -2.48 -4.51
C ILE A 358 9.70 -2.94 -5.05
N VAL A 359 9.23 -4.13 -4.67
CA VAL A 359 7.92 -4.67 -5.09
C VAL A 359 6.79 -3.73 -4.65
N CYS A 360 6.76 -3.32 -3.39
CA CYS A 360 5.70 -2.45 -2.86
C CYS A 360 5.67 -1.09 -3.59
N LEU A 361 6.83 -0.48 -3.86
CA LEU A 361 6.92 0.76 -4.64
C LEU A 361 6.40 0.59 -6.07
N ASN A 362 6.84 -0.47 -6.77
CA ASN A 362 6.37 -0.77 -8.13
C ASN A 362 4.85 -0.88 -8.20
N LEU A 363 4.27 -1.65 -7.28
CA LEU A 363 2.83 -1.84 -7.24
C LEU A 363 2.09 -0.54 -6.88
N GLY A 364 2.69 0.30 -6.04
CA GLY A 364 2.19 1.65 -5.77
C GLY A 364 2.12 2.51 -7.02
N VAL A 365 3.18 2.53 -7.83
CA VAL A 365 3.22 3.24 -9.12
C VAL A 365 2.17 2.66 -10.08
N GLY A 366 2.09 1.32 -10.17
CA GLY A 366 1.13 0.64 -11.03
C GLY A 366 -0.33 1.01 -10.71
N GLN A 367 -0.70 1.11 -9.44
CA GLN A 367 -2.05 1.50 -9.00
C GLN A 367 -2.44 2.94 -9.33
N GLN A 368 -1.50 3.77 -9.78
CA GLN A 368 -1.74 5.13 -10.29
C GLN A 368 -1.74 5.19 -11.81
N THR A 369 -1.30 4.13 -12.48
CA THR A 369 -1.06 4.14 -13.92
C THR A 369 -2.16 3.38 -14.68
N PRO A 370 -2.84 3.99 -15.66
CA PRO A 370 -3.79 3.27 -16.53
C PRO A 370 -3.15 2.02 -17.16
N PRO A 371 -3.93 0.96 -17.46
CA PRO A 371 -5.37 1.00 -17.77
C PRO A 371 -6.32 0.88 -16.59
N VAL A 372 -5.98 0.14 -15.51
CA VAL A 372 -6.90 -0.02 -14.38
C VAL A 372 -6.70 1.07 -13.33
N ALA A 373 -5.45 1.32 -12.89
CA ALA A 373 -5.12 2.42 -11.97
C ALA A 373 -6.07 2.50 -10.74
N SER A 374 -6.16 1.44 -9.96
CA SER A 374 -7.22 1.25 -8.95
C SER A 374 -7.37 2.41 -7.95
N VAL A 375 -6.26 3.01 -7.51
CA VAL A 375 -6.29 4.15 -6.57
C VAL A 375 -6.74 5.44 -7.29
N LEU A 376 -6.20 5.69 -8.48
CA LEU A 376 -6.60 6.86 -9.30
C LEU A 376 -8.09 6.79 -9.66
N LEU A 377 -8.59 5.62 -10.09
CA LEU A 377 -10.01 5.42 -10.40
C LEU A 377 -10.92 5.63 -9.20
N THR A 378 -10.47 5.24 -8.01
CA THR A 378 -11.21 5.48 -6.76
C THR A 378 -11.42 6.97 -6.53
N VAL A 379 -10.38 7.79 -6.68
CA VAL A 379 -10.48 9.25 -6.53
C VAL A 379 -11.35 9.85 -7.65
N CYS A 380 -11.16 9.43 -8.89
CA CYS A 380 -11.99 9.88 -10.02
C CYS A 380 -13.47 9.60 -9.78
N SER A 381 -13.80 8.39 -9.33
CA SER A 381 -15.17 7.98 -9.00
C SER A 381 -15.75 8.80 -7.84
N ALA A 382 -14.97 9.03 -6.78
CA ALA A 382 -15.40 9.78 -5.60
C ALA A 382 -15.62 11.28 -5.90
N THR A 383 -14.91 11.83 -6.89
CA THR A 383 -14.94 13.27 -7.24
C THR A 383 -15.74 13.60 -8.49
N GLY A 384 -16.17 12.60 -9.25
CA GLY A 384 -16.86 12.77 -10.53
C GLY A 384 -15.98 13.30 -11.65
N LEU A 385 -14.64 13.20 -11.53
CA LEU A 385 -13.69 13.70 -12.52
C LEU A 385 -13.31 12.59 -13.53
N GLY A 386 -13.05 12.99 -14.77
CA GLY A 386 -12.52 12.09 -15.79
C GLY A 386 -11.05 11.69 -15.52
N VAL A 387 -10.70 10.43 -15.77
CA VAL A 387 -9.31 9.92 -15.59
C VAL A 387 -8.31 10.76 -16.39
N GLY A 388 -8.64 11.13 -17.64
CA GLY A 388 -7.78 11.94 -18.49
C GLY A 388 -7.48 13.33 -17.92
N GLU A 389 -8.48 13.96 -17.26
CA GLU A 389 -8.30 15.26 -16.62
C GLU A 389 -7.33 15.19 -15.46
N VAL A 390 -7.50 14.19 -14.59
CA VAL A 390 -6.66 13.98 -13.42
C VAL A 390 -5.24 13.56 -13.86
N MET A 391 -5.11 12.73 -14.90
CA MET A 391 -3.84 12.24 -15.42
C MET A 391 -2.92 13.37 -15.94
N ASN A 392 -3.48 14.49 -16.38
CA ASN A 392 -2.68 15.65 -16.82
C ASN A 392 -1.75 16.15 -15.70
N TYR A 393 -2.18 16.03 -14.44
CA TYR A 393 -1.39 16.35 -13.26
C TYR A 393 -0.73 15.12 -12.66
N ALA A 394 -1.44 14.00 -12.53
CA ALA A 394 -0.98 12.79 -11.89
C ALA A 394 0.30 12.22 -12.51
N LYS A 395 0.48 12.36 -13.84
CA LYS A 395 1.71 11.92 -14.53
C LYS A 395 3.00 12.47 -13.93
N TRP A 396 2.99 13.70 -13.42
CA TRP A 396 4.17 14.32 -12.82
C TRP A 396 4.49 13.74 -11.43
N PHE A 397 3.45 13.41 -10.68
CA PHE A 397 3.60 12.67 -9.42
C PHE A 397 4.05 11.24 -9.67
N ILE A 398 3.54 10.58 -10.73
CA ILE A 398 3.99 9.25 -11.16
C ILE A 398 5.46 9.28 -11.56
N VAL A 399 5.92 10.33 -12.25
CA VAL A 399 7.36 10.52 -12.55
C VAL A 399 8.16 10.59 -11.24
N SER A 400 7.69 11.35 -10.24
CA SER A 400 8.34 11.40 -8.92
C SER A 400 8.38 10.03 -8.25
N MET A 401 7.31 9.23 -8.36
CA MET A 401 7.27 7.85 -7.85
C MET A 401 8.30 6.97 -8.56
N ILE A 402 8.39 7.06 -9.90
CA ILE A 402 9.37 6.30 -10.69
C ILE A 402 10.80 6.69 -10.31
N VAL A 403 11.06 7.99 -10.11
CA VAL A 403 12.37 8.46 -9.64
C VAL A 403 12.70 7.87 -8.28
N THR A 404 11.76 7.88 -7.34
CA THR A 404 11.93 7.25 -6.01
C THR A 404 12.18 5.75 -6.16
N LEU A 405 11.42 5.06 -7.01
CA LEU A 405 11.61 3.64 -7.30
C LEU A 405 13.01 3.36 -7.83
N MET A 406 13.51 4.16 -8.76
CA MET A 406 14.87 4.00 -9.30
C MET A 406 15.93 4.25 -8.22
N ILE A 407 15.78 5.30 -7.41
CA ILE A 407 16.68 5.58 -6.28
C ILE A 407 16.73 4.36 -5.35
N VAL A 408 15.58 3.85 -4.93
CA VAL A 408 15.50 2.73 -4.00
C VAL A 408 16.04 1.45 -4.65
N SER A 409 15.74 1.17 -5.92
CA SER A 409 16.20 -0.03 -6.63
C SER A 409 17.72 -0.10 -6.76
N PHE A 410 18.37 1.04 -7.03
CA PHE A 410 19.82 1.09 -7.27
C PHE A 410 20.65 1.52 -6.05
N MET A 411 19.99 1.96 -4.97
CA MET A 411 20.64 2.38 -3.73
C MET A 411 20.10 1.57 -2.54
N PRO A 412 20.55 0.32 -2.33
CA PRO A 412 20.04 -0.57 -1.28
C PRO A 412 20.06 0.04 0.12
N TRP A 413 21.04 0.92 0.42
CA TRP A 413 21.13 1.60 1.70
C TRP A 413 19.86 2.40 2.06
N THR A 414 19.07 2.85 1.08
CA THR A 414 17.83 3.57 1.33
C THR A 414 16.76 2.70 2.02
N ALA A 415 16.79 1.40 1.77
CA ALA A 415 15.90 0.44 2.43
C ALA A 415 16.58 -0.25 3.63
N LEU A 416 17.92 -0.42 3.62
CA LEU A 416 18.63 -1.21 4.60
C LEU A 416 19.32 -0.36 5.70
N LEU A 417 19.12 0.97 5.72
CA LEU A 417 19.79 1.91 6.63
C LEU A 417 19.58 1.59 8.11
N PHE A 418 18.43 1.06 8.48
CA PHE A 418 18.04 0.77 9.86
C PHE A 418 18.07 -0.72 10.21
N LEU A 419 18.64 -1.57 9.35
CA LEU A 419 18.78 -3.04 9.52
C LEU A 419 20.23 -3.48 9.85
#